data_d28f8a3af8cee2de48455d2fad03d035
#
_entry.id   d28f8a3af8cee2de48455d2fad03d035
#
_cell.length_a   1.000
_cell.length_b   1.000
_cell.length_c   1.000
_cell.angle_alpha   90.00
_cell.angle_beta   90.00
_cell.angle_gamma   90.00
#
_symmetry.space_group_name_H-M   'P 1'
#
loop_
_entity.id
_entity.type
_entity.pdbx_description
1 polymer ?
#
loop_
_entity_poly.entity_id
_entity_poly.type
_entity_poly.pdbx_seq_one_letter_code
_entity_poly.pdbx_strand_id
1 'polypeptide(L)'
;AILLESRGVFAMIDGAEGVGAPDGTDPRYPKREGIVDASFGDTDWVLGYMANHGVTSSNLAFYLGTHAHSDHIDNADEIIRKFHPKVILSPEYSDEWITDKSRLWDNQWIYDNMMTAARWAQGAYGASIVQNIHDYNTHITLGDMDVQIIPTDPAENYKKTGVRDANLIAYTAKVSAFGRSAYLAADLEAGGGYEDRIAPIVGHVDMLKAGHHGLPTSNTESFLSALSPSVIVQTGPEWYSPDRLTASVVDGTTVWAPMNQLWSSGHIPSLIATFAPSGISYNDISGASWGHEYGGRTPRAWWFEGGRPAATTGWWKGASGSWYYFAGKPSAEASAWINDGGQWYWMDATGAMTTGWIYDGKAWYYLDSAGHPSGSGWSFIDGSWYYLSGGRVATGWLYDSGSWYYLDARTGAMATGWTQVDGQWYFLRSSGAMVTGWLNGGSAWYYLGGSGAMATGWLYDGGSWYYLDPTTGAMATGWVQVDGKWYYLRSSGAMATGWLNGGSAWYYLDGSGAMATGWLYDGGSWYYLGDTGAMVTGTREVDGRSSTFASSGRWVGYAS
;
A
#
# COMPACT_ATOMS: atom_id res chain seq x y z
N ALA A 1 -3.39 -9.84 4.80
CA ALA A 1 -2.78 -10.40 3.58
C ALA A 1 -1.83 -11.54 3.92
N ILE A 2 -1.94 -12.67 3.21
CA ILE A 2 -1.11 -13.87 3.44
C ILE A 2 -0.60 -14.40 2.10
N LEU A 3 0.71 -14.42 1.91
CA LEU A 3 1.35 -15.00 0.72
C LEU A 3 1.81 -16.43 1.02
N LEU A 4 1.36 -17.39 0.23
CA LEU A 4 1.83 -18.77 0.25
C LEU A 4 2.82 -19.00 -0.89
N GLU A 5 3.89 -19.73 -0.64
CA GLU A 5 4.89 -20.13 -1.65
C GLU A 5 5.28 -21.59 -1.49
N SER A 6 5.28 -22.33 -2.59
CA SER A 6 5.86 -23.67 -2.66
C SER A 6 6.44 -23.94 -4.04
N ARG A 7 7.74 -24.24 -4.14
CA ARG A 7 8.47 -24.53 -5.39
C ARG A 7 8.35 -23.43 -6.45
N GLY A 8 8.33 -22.16 -6.02
CA GLY A 8 8.21 -21.02 -6.93
C GLY A 8 6.81 -20.80 -7.50
N VAL A 9 5.81 -21.51 -6.98
CA VAL A 9 4.39 -21.27 -7.24
C VAL A 9 3.78 -20.58 -6.03
N PHE A 10 2.99 -19.55 -6.28
CA PHE A 10 2.44 -18.69 -5.25
C PHE A 10 0.92 -18.76 -5.20
N ALA A 11 0.38 -18.44 -4.03
CA ALA A 11 -1.02 -18.10 -3.84
C ALA A 11 -1.15 -16.93 -2.86
N MET A 12 -2.19 -16.13 -3.04
CA MET A 12 -2.47 -15.00 -2.16
C MET A 12 -3.82 -15.19 -1.47
N ILE A 13 -3.85 -15.00 -0.17
CA ILE A 13 -5.08 -14.99 0.65
C ILE A 13 -5.21 -13.60 1.24
N ASP A 14 -6.29 -12.94 0.89
CA ASP A 14 -6.59 -11.53 1.18
C ASP A 14 -5.55 -10.54 0.66
N GLY A 15 -5.90 -9.28 0.56
CA GLY A 15 -5.07 -8.22 0.00
C GLY A 15 -4.76 -7.09 0.98
N ALA A 16 -5.28 -7.15 2.22
CA ALA A 16 -5.30 -6.04 3.16
C ALA A 16 -6.11 -4.83 2.64
N GLU A 17 -6.06 -3.72 3.38
CA GLU A 17 -6.79 -2.50 3.07
C GLU A 17 -6.18 -1.76 1.88
N GLY A 18 -7.01 -1.36 0.94
CA GLY A 18 -6.63 -0.61 -0.26
C GLY A 18 -6.76 0.90 -0.07
N VAL A 19 -6.70 1.61 -1.21
CA VAL A 19 -6.88 3.06 -1.26
C VAL A 19 -8.20 3.37 -1.95
N GLY A 20 -9.02 4.21 -1.31
CA GLY A 20 -10.27 4.70 -1.85
C GLY A 20 -11.50 4.22 -1.08
N ALA A 21 -12.59 4.91 -1.30
CA ALA A 21 -13.87 4.61 -0.69
C ALA A 21 -14.99 5.07 -1.62
N PRO A 22 -16.21 4.53 -1.50
CA PRO A 22 -17.34 4.99 -2.29
C PRO A 22 -17.66 6.45 -1.96
N ASP A 23 -17.80 7.28 -2.99
CA ASP A 23 -18.12 8.70 -2.86
C ASP A 23 -19.63 8.97 -2.59
N GLY A 24 -20.45 7.91 -2.68
CA GLY A 24 -21.89 7.95 -2.47
C GLY A 24 -22.70 8.45 -3.68
N THR A 25 -22.06 8.70 -4.82
CA THR A 25 -22.77 9.13 -6.06
C THR A 25 -23.54 7.98 -6.71
N ASP A 26 -23.05 6.75 -6.58
CA ASP A 26 -23.78 5.55 -6.99
C ASP A 26 -24.66 5.06 -5.84
N PRO A 27 -26.02 4.98 -6.02
CA PRO A 27 -26.93 4.54 -4.95
C PRO A 27 -26.69 3.10 -4.47
N ARG A 28 -25.98 2.28 -5.22
CA ARG A 28 -25.54 0.95 -4.78
C ARG A 28 -24.48 1.02 -3.68
N TYR A 29 -23.70 2.10 -3.67
CA TYR A 29 -22.58 2.30 -2.75
C TYR A 29 -22.72 3.61 -1.99
N PRO A 30 -23.67 3.71 -1.06
CA PRO A 30 -23.87 4.93 -0.29
C PRO A 30 -22.69 5.16 0.65
N LYS A 31 -22.31 6.41 0.85
CA LYS A 31 -21.32 6.75 1.87
C LYS A 31 -21.92 6.49 3.25
N ARG A 32 -21.32 5.55 3.99
CA ARG A 32 -21.76 5.16 5.34
C ARG A 32 -20.79 5.66 6.40
N GLU A 33 -21.28 5.84 7.61
CA GLU A 33 -20.45 6.15 8.78
C GLU A 33 -19.53 4.97 9.09
N GLY A 34 -18.26 5.25 9.39
CA GLY A 34 -17.25 4.23 9.69
C GLY A 34 -16.42 3.76 8.48
N ILE A 35 -16.79 4.15 7.25
CA ILE A 35 -15.90 3.97 6.10
C ILE A 35 -14.70 4.89 6.29
N VAL A 36 -13.54 4.28 6.36
CA VAL A 36 -12.26 5.01 6.37
C VAL A 36 -11.85 5.22 4.92
N ASP A 37 -11.90 6.46 4.46
CA ASP A 37 -11.23 6.85 3.21
C ASP A 37 -9.73 6.80 3.50
N ALA A 38 -9.18 5.62 3.33
CA ALA A 38 -7.77 5.37 3.60
C ALA A 38 -6.93 6.02 2.51
N SER A 39 -6.53 7.27 2.75
CA SER A 39 -5.40 7.88 2.02
C SER A 39 -4.07 7.14 2.30
N PHE A 40 -4.09 6.06 3.08
CA PHE A 40 -2.97 5.26 3.54
C PHE A 40 -3.24 3.76 3.36
N GLY A 41 -3.69 3.36 2.18
CA GLY A 41 -3.82 1.93 1.88
C GLY A 41 -2.46 1.23 1.76
N ASP A 42 -2.45 -0.05 2.03
CA ASP A 42 -1.25 -0.91 1.94
C ASP A 42 -0.97 -1.39 0.49
N THR A 43 -1.66 -0.84 -0.51
CA THR A 43 -1.62 -1.31 -1.91
C THR A 43 -0.20 -1.43 -2.45
N ASP A 44 0.55 -0.33 -2.43
CA ASP A 44 1.92 -0.33 -2.97
C ASP A 44 2.84 -1.27 -2.19
N TRP A 45 2.62 -1.38 -0.87
CA TRP A 45 3.41 -2.27 -0.03
C TRP A 45 3.11 -3.74 -0.35
N VAL A 46 1.84 -4.14 -0.42
CA VAL A 46 1.43 -5.52 -0.74
C VAL A 46 1.90 -5.92 -2.12
N LEU A 47 1.67 -5.07 -3.14
CA LEU A 47 2.10 -5.35 -4.51
C LEU A 47 3.63 -5.39 -4.64
N GLY A 48 4.34 -4.51 -3.92
CA GLY A 48 5.80 -4.50 -3.84
C GLY A 48 6.34 -5.73 -3.14
N TYR A 49 5.76 -6.12 -2.01
CA TYR A 49 6.13 -7.32 -1.26
C TYR A 49 5.99 -8.57 -2.14
N MET A 50 4.85 -8.77 -2.78
CA MET A 50 4.63 -9.90 -3.70
C MET A 50 5.67 -9.93 -4.82
N ALA A 51 5.90 -8.81 -5.48
CA ALA A 51 6.89 -8.71 -6.57
C ALA A 51 8.32 -9.01 -6.10
N ASN A 52 8.71 -8.50 -4.94
CA ASN A 52 10.04 -8.71 -4.36
C ASN A 52 10.26 -10.18 -3.93
N HIS A 53 9.20 -10.92 -3.63
CA HIS A 53 9.26 -12.35 -3.35
C HIS A 53 9.12 -13.22 -4.60
N GLY A 54 9.13 -12.62 -5.80
CA GLY A 54 9.17 -13.34 -7.06
C GLY A 54 7.79 -13.71 -7.65
N VAL A 55 6.71 -13.12 -7.14
CA VAL A 55 5.38 -13.29 -7.74
C VAL A 55 5.33 -12.55 -9.07
N THR A 56 4.87 -13.26 -10.09
CA THR A 56 4.70 -12.75 -11.46
C THR A 56 3.33 -13.17 -12.01
N SER A 57 2.95 -12.64 -13.15
CA SER A 57 1.72 -13.04 -13.85
C SER A 57 1.70 -14.48 -14.35
N SER A 58 2.79 -15.23 -14.23
CA SER A 58 2.88 -16.63 -14.66
C SER A 58 2.82 -17.66 -13.53
N ASN A 59 3.12 -17.25 -12.30
CA ASN A 59 3.31 -18.19 -11.17
C ASN A 59 2.34 -18.00 -10.00
N LEU A 60 1.38 -17.08 -10.07
CA LEU A 60 0.30 -16.97 -9.08
C LEU A 60 -0.81 -17.96 -9.41
N ALA A 61 -0.89 -19.05 -8.62
CA ALA A 61 -1.84 -20.14 -8.84
C ALA A 61 -3.27 -19.71 -8.52
N PHE A 62 -3.48 -19.08 -7.37
CA PHE A 62 -4.79 -18.58 -7.00
C PHE A 62 -4.73 -17.31 -6.12
N TYR A 63 -5.84 -16.60 -6.11
CA TYR A 63 -6.19 -15.58 -5.13
C TYR A 63 -7.45 -16.04 -4.37
N LEU A 64 -7.43 -15.95 -3.06
CA LEU A 64 -8.56 -16.22 -2.18
C LEU A 64 -8.94 -14.93 -1.44
N GLY A 65 -10.09 -14.33 -1.79
CA GLY A 65 -10.74 -13.32 -0.97
C GLY A 65 -11.62 -13.98 0.07
N THR A 66 -11.27 -13.86 1.35
CA THR A 66 -11.93 -14.64 2.40
C THR A 66 -13.35 -14.18 2.68
N HIS A 67 -13.59 -12.89 2.76
CA HIS A 67 -14.91 -12.27 2.98
C HIS A 67 -14.89 -10.78 2.61
N ALA A 68 -16.05 -10.15 2.56
CA ALA A 68 -16.22 -8.80 2.02
C ALA A 68 -16.03 -7.71 3.10
N HIS A 69 -14.78 -7.56 3.59
CA HIS A 69 -14.35 -6.41 4.40
C HIS A 69 -13.10 -5.77 3.78
N SER A 70 -12.93 -4.44 3.95
CA SER A 70 -11.86 -3.65 3.32
C SER A 70 -10.47 -4.09 3.78
N ASP A 71 -10.28 -4.37 5.05
CA ASP A 71 -9.02 -4.86 5.59
C ASP A 71 -8.62 -6.28 5.12
N HIS A 72 -9.48 -6.91 4.30
CA HIS A 72 -9.25 -8.21 3.67
C HIS A 72 -9.13 -8.13 2.16
N ILE A 73 -10.12 -7.60 1.43
CA ILE A 73 -10.19 -7.74 -0.03
C ILE A 73 -10.10 -6.42 -0.82
N ASP A 74 -9.86 -5.29 -0.19
CA ASP A 74 -9.87 -4.01 -0.90
C ASP A 74 -8.75 -3.91 -1.96
N ASN A 75 -7.59 -4.54 -1.74
CA ASN A 75 -6.53 -4.64 -2.75
C ASN A 75 -6.70 -5.82 -3.74
N ALA A 76 -7.81 -6.53 -3.71
CA ALA A 76 -8.01 -7.72 -4.52
C ALA A 76 -7.94 -7.43 -6.02
N ASP A 77 -8.56 -6.35 -6.46
CA ASP A 77 -8.63 -5.98 -7.88
C ASP A 77 -7.26 -5.60 -8.42
N GLU A 78 -6.42 -4.89 -7.65
CA GLU A 78 -5.05 -4.54 -8.02
C GLU A 78 -4.15 -5.79 -8.09
N ILE A 79 -4.27 -6.70 -7.13
CA ILE A 79 -3.53 -7.98 -7.13
C ILE A 79 -3.92 -8.82 -8.35
N ILE A 80 -5.22 -8.96 -8.62
CA ILE A 80 -5.74 -9.74 -9.76
C ILE A 80 -5.23 -9.15 -11.09
N ARG A 81 -5.31 -7.83 -11.24
CA ARG A 81 -4.87 -7.14 -12.47
C ARG A 81 -3.36 -7.21 -12.70
N LYS A 82 -2.57 -7.19 -11.64
CA LYS A 82 -1.11 -7.17 -11.74
C LYS A 82 -0.50 -8.56 -11.86
N PHE A 83 -0.99 -9.53 -11.09
CA PHE A 83 -0.33 -10.83 -10.96
C PHE A 83 -1.08 -11.99 -11.61
N HIS A 84 -2.23 -11.76 -12.21
CA HIS A 84 -2.97 -12.71 -13.05
C HIS A 84 -3.16 -14.10 -12.41
N PRO A 85 -3.82 -14.23 -11.23
CA PRO A 85 -4.07 -15.53 -10.63
C PRO A 85 -4.89 -16.43 -11.56
N LYS A 86 -4.55 -17.71 -11.64
CA LYS A 86 -5.26 -18.68 -12.51
C LYS A 86 -6.65 -19.03 -11.99
N VAL A 87 -6.82 -18.97 -10.67
CA VAL A 87 -8.09 -19.21 -9.98
C VAL A 87 -8.34 -18.07 -9.01
N ILE A 88 -9.56 -17.58 -8.97
CA ILE A 88 -10.02 -16.55 -8.03
C ILE A 88 -11.17 -17.15 -7.24
N LEU A 89 -10.96 -17.26 -5.92
CA LEU A 89 -11.94 -17.82 -4.99
C LEU A 89 -12.46 -16.73 -4.07
N SER A 90 -13.76 -16.68 -3.88
CA SER A 90 -14.41 -15.86 -2.86
C SER A 90 -15.85 -16.33 -2.67
N PRO A 91 -16.41 -16.29 -1.47
CA PRO A 91 -17.84 -16.54 -1.31
C PRO A 91 -18.64 -15.46 -2.07
N GLU A 92 -19.86 -15.80 -2.48
CA GLU A 92 -20.79 -14.77 -2.96
C GLU A 92 -21.18 -13.85 -1.80
N TYR A 93 -21.32 -12.56 -2.10
CA TYR A 93 -21.70 -11.55 -1.12
C TYR A 93 -22.77 -10.60 -1.65
N SER A 94 -23.67 -10.20 -0.76
CA SER A 94 -24.61 -9.09 -0.97
C SER A 94 -24.95 -8.43 0.36
N ASP A 95 -24.97 -7.10 0.38
CA ASP A 95 -25.46 -6.29 1.51
C ASP A 95 -26.89 -6.67 1.95
N GLU A 96 -27.69 -7.27 1.04
CA GLU A 96 -29.06 -7.71 1.35
C GLU A 96 -29.07 -8.83 2.39
N TRP A 97 -28.04 -9.66 2.45
CA TRP A 97 -27.93 -10.78 3.38
C TRP A 97 -27.44 -10.38 4.77
N ILE A 98 -26.99 -9.13 4.94
CA ILE A 98 -26.51 -8.63 6.23
C ILE A 98 -27.69 -8.04 7.01
N THR A 99 -27.99 -8.62 8.18
CA THR A 99 -29.11 -8.21 9.04
C THR A 99 -28.76 -7.02 9.91
N ASP A 100 -27.53 -6.88 10.36
CA ASP A 100 -27.05 -5.71 11.10
C ASP A 100 -26.55 -4.63 10.14
N LYS A 101 -27.42 -3.66 9.86
CA LYS A 101 -27.12 -2.61 8.88
C LYS A 101 -25.99 -1.67 9.29
N SER A 102 -25.56 -1.68 10.55
CA SER A 102 -24.37 -0.95 11.01
C SER A 102 -23.05 -1.62 10.60
N ARG A 103 -23.11 -2.84 10.05
CA ARG A 103 -21.98 -3.66 9.62
C ARG A 103 -21.81 -3.69 8.09
N LEU A 104 -22.46 -2.78 7.37
CA LEU A 104 -22.39 -2.79 5.91
C LEU A 104 -21.17 -2.05 5.35
N TRP A 105 -20.68 -1.03 6.03
CA TRP A 105 -19.55 -0.19 5.59
C TRP A 105 -19.51 -0.03 4.07
N ASP A 106 -18.37 -0.34 3.43
CA ASP A 106 -18.13 -0.35 1.99
C ASP A 106 -18.12 -1.76 1.36
N ASN A 107 -18.57 -2.75 2.10
CA ASN A 107 -18.47 -4.18 1.76
C ASN A 107 -18.91 -4.50 0.33
N GLN A 108 -20.07 -3.99 -0.12
CA GLN A 108 -20.56 -4.25 -1.47
C GLN A 108 -19.66 -3.62 -2.54
N TRP A 109 -19.09 -2.44 -2.26
CA TRP A 109 -18.24 -1.72 -3.20
C TRP A 109 -16.93 -2.46 -3.44
N ILE A 110 -16.24 -2.85 -2.38
CA ILE A 110 -14.97 -3.59 -2.49
C ILE A 110 -15.19 -4.98 -3.12
N TYR A 111 -16.27 -5.65 -2.75
CA TYR A 111 -16.63 -6.94 -3.36
C TYR A 111 -16.89 -6.81 -4.86
N ASP A 112 -17.64 -5.81 -5.30
CA ASP A 112 -17.94 -5.58 -6.71
C ASP A 112 -16.68 -5.16 -7.50
N ASN A 113 -15.73 -4.43 -6.90
CA ASN A 113 -14.42 -4.10 -7.48
C ASN A 113 -13.61 -5.38 -7.70
N MET A 114 -13.46 -6.22 -6.68
CA MET A 114 -12.80 -7.53 -6.79
C MET A 114 -13.44 -8.37 -7.89
N MET A 115 -14.78 -8.50 -7.90
CA MET A 115 -15.50 -9.32 -8.88
C MET A 115 -15.45 -8.73 -10.30
N THR A 116 -15.31 -7.41 -10.43
CA THR A 116 -15.08 -6.77 -11.72
C THR A 116 -13.70 -7.13 -12.26
N ALA A 117 -12.68 -7.11 -11.43
CA ALA A 117 -11.34 -7.58 -11.80
C ALA A 117 -11.31 -9.09 -12.11
N ALA A 118 -12.04 -9.91 -11.34
CA ALA A 118 -12.16 -11.34 -11.59
C ALA A 118 -12.81 -11.64 -12.95
N ARG A 119 -13.90 -10.97 -13.29
CA ARG A 119 -14.55 -11.09 -14.62
C ARG A 119 -13.65 -10.62 -15.75
N TRP A 120 -12.91 -9.53 -15.54
CA TRP A 120 -11.89 -9.10 -16.49
C TRP A 120 -10.81 -10.19 -16.68
N ALA A 121 -10.30 -10.76 -15.60
CA ALA A 121 -9.29 -11.82 -15.62
C ALA A 121 -9.79 -13.07 -16.38
N GLN A 122 -11.04 -13.45 -16.14
CA GLN A 122 -11.69 -14.55 -16.87
C GLN A 122 -11.72 -14.28 -18.39
N GLY A 123 -12.06 -13.06 -18.81
CA GLY A 123 -12.10 -12.66 -20.21
C GLY A 123 -10.71 -12.45 -20.83
N ALA A 124 -9.75 -11.91 -20.07
CA ALA A 124 -8.45 -11.49 -20.59
C ALA A 124 -7.45 -12.65 -20.74
N TYR A 125 -7.43 -13.58 -19.80
CA TYR A 125 -6.46 -14.70 -19.80
C TYR A 125 -7.04 -16.03 -19.33
N GLY A 126 -8.37 -16.16 -19.17
CA GLY A 126 -9.06 -17.40 -18.88
C GLY A 126 -9.01 -17.87 -17.42
N ALA A 127 -8.88 -16.95 -16.46
CA ALA A 127 -8.96 -17.28 -15.04
C ALA A 127 -10.29 -17.95 -14.68
N SER A 128 -10.27 -18.89 -13.76
CA SER A 128 -11.47 -19.50 -13.20
C SER A 128 -11.95 -18.71 -11.99
N ILE A 129 -13.26 -18.49 -11.88
CA ILE A 129 -13.90 -17.87 -10.71
C ILE A 129 -14.66 -18.98 -9.97
N VAL A 130 -14.37 -19.13 -8.68
CA VAL A 130 -14.97 -20.16 -7.81
C VAL A 130 -15.65 -19.47 -6.62
N GLN A 131 -16.98 -19.53 -6.59
CA GLN A 131 -17.80 -18.92 -5.54
C GLN A 131 -18.71 -19.93 -4.82
N ASN A 132 -18.83 -21.13 -5.35
CA ASN A 132 -19.81 -22.12 -4.93
C ASN A 132 -19.10 -23.34 -4.29
N ILE A 133 -18.52 -23.14 -3.10
CA ILE A 133 -17.92 -24.24 -2.32
C ILE A 133 -18.96 -24.67 -1.29
N HIS A 134 -19.60 -25.84 -1.53
CA HIS A 134 -20.72 -26.35 -0.76
C HIS A 134 -20.34 -27.49 0.18
N ASP A 135 -19.06 -27.78 0.31
CA ASP A 135 -18.55 -28.84 1.19
C ASP A 135 -17.16 -28.46 1.77
N TYR A 136 -16.64 -29.32 2.60
CA TYR A 136 -15.32 -29.16 3.22
C TYR A 136 -14.19 -29.91 2.51
N ASN A 137 -14.43 -30.39 1.29
CA ASN A 137 -13.49 -31.25 0.56
C ASN A 137 -12.83 -30.56 -0.64
N THR A 138 -12.93 -29.25 -0.71
CA THR A 138 -12.25 -28.49 -1.77
C THR A 138 -10.78 -28.30 -1.42
N HIS A 139 -9.90 -28.93 -2.22
CA HIS A 139 -8.47 -28.91 -2.02
C HIS A 139 -7.76 -28.34 -3.25
N ILE A 140 -6.76 -27.52 -3.04
CA ILE A 140 -5.91 -26.96 -4.10
C ILE A 140 -4.46 -27.31 -3.79
N THR A 141 -3.80 -27.99 -4.71
CA THR A 141 -2.38 -28.28 -4.59
C THR A 141 -1.54 -27.06 -5.00
N LEU A 142 -0.67 -26.61 -4.11
CA LEU A 142 0.30 -25.54 -4.35
C LEU A 142 1.72 -26.07 -4.12
N GLY A 143 2.37 -26.56 -5.18
CA GLY A 143 3.66 -27.24 -5.05
C GLY A 143 3.57 -28.48 -4.14
N ASP A 144 4.22 -28.45 -2.98
CA ASP A 144 4.16 -29.50 -1.95
C ASP A 144 3.07 -29.26 -0.89
N MET A 145 2.35 -28.16 -1.00
CA MET A 145 1.28 -27.81 -0.07
C MET A 145 -0.07 -28.29 -0.58
N ASP A 146 -0.89 -28.75 0.34
CA ASP A 146 -2.33 -28.93 0.17
C ASP A 146 -3.06 -27.79 0.89
N VAL A 147 -3.90 -27.08 0.16
CA VAL A 147 -4.71 -25.97 0.69
C VAL A 147 -6.18 -26.38 0.63
N GLN A 148 -6.72 -26.76 1.77
CA GLN A 148 -8.14 -27.06 1.93
C GLN A 148 -8.91 -25.76 2.16
N ILE A 149 -9.90 -25.49 1.32
CA ILE A 149 -10.79 -24.33 1.46
C ILE A 149 -12.01 -24.76 2.28
N ILE A 150 -12.29 -24.04 3.35
CA ILE A 150 -13.32 -24.40 4.33
C ILE A 150 -14.34 -23.26 4.42
N PRO A 151 -15.54 -23.40 3.80
CA PRO A 151 -16.60 -22.40 3.91
C PRO A 151 -17.18 -22.38 5.33
N THR A 152 -17.53 -21.20 5.83
CA THR A 152 -18.19 -21.07 7.14
C THR A 152 -19.60 -21.63 7.13
N ASP A 153 -20.31 -21.51 6.01
CA ASP A 153 -21.65 -22.08 5.80
C ASP A 153 -21.77 -22.70 4.39
N PRO A 154 -21.40 -23.97 4.21
CA PRO A 154 -21.47 -24.64 2.90
C PRO A 154 -22.89 -24.80 2.35
N ALA A 155 -23.91 -24.72 3.20
CA ALA A 155 -25.31 -24.77 2.79
C ALA A 155 -25.87 -23.41 2.36
N GLU A 156 -25.07 -22.35 2.47
CA GLU A 156 -25.41 -20.97 2.11
C GLU A 156 -26.75 -20.50 2.73
N ASN A 157 -27.00 -20.89 3.98
CA ASN A 157 -28.24 -20.52 4.67
C ASN A 157 -28.38 -19.00 4.80
N TYR A 158 -27.26 -18.28 4.83
CA TYR A 158 -27.24 -16.81 4.87
C TYR A 158 -28.01 -16.17 3.70
N LYS A 159 -28.10 -16.81 2.54
CA LYS A 159 -28.88 -16.31 1.40
C LYS A 159 -30.40 -16.31 1.67
N LYS A 160 -30.86 -17.12 2.62
CA LYS A 160 -32.28 -17.28 2.97
C LYS A 160 -32.64 -16.58 4.27
N THR A 161 -31.80 -16.69 5.28
CA THR A 161 -32.09 -16.21 6.64
C THR A 161 -31.36 -14.90 6.99
N GLY A 162 -30.39 -14.51 6.17
CA GLY A 162 -29.44 -13.48 6.50
C GLY A 162 -28.45 -13.89 7.59
N VAL A 163 -27.41 -13.10 7.74
CA VAL A 163 -26.43 -13.19 8.84
C VAL A 163 -26.15 -11.81 9.39
N ARG A 164 -25.56 -11.75 10.57
CA ARG A 164 -25.28 -10.48 11.24
C ARG A 164 -24.22 -9.66 10.51
N ASP A 165 -23.17 -10.30 9.99
CA ASP A 165 -21.95 -9.69 9.53
C ASP A 165 -21.35 -10.48 8.35
N ALA A 166 -20.58 -9.83 7.49
CA ALA A 166 -19.85 -10.46 6.39
C ALA A 166 -18.80 -11.49 6.88
N ASN A 167 -18.26 -11.38 8.08
CA ASN A 167 -17.39 -12.36 8.73
C ASN A 167 -17.96 -13.78 8.73
N LEU A 168 -19.30 -13.87 8.73
CA LEU A 168 -20.00 -15.15 8.74
C LEU A 168 -20.24 -15.73 7.32
N ILE A 169 -19.90 -14.97 6.28
CA ILE A 169 -19.89 -15.38 4.87
C ILE A 169 -18.43 -15.47 4.42
N ALA A 170 -17.71 -16.48 4.88
CA ALA A 170 -16.29 -16.54 4.65
C ALA A 170 -15.80 -17.91 4.13
N TYR A 171 -14.70 -17.88 3.39
CA TYR A 171 -13.86 -19.04 3.11
C TYR A 171 -12.60 -18.92 3.97
N THR A 172 -12.37 -19.91 4.80
CA THR A 172 -11.13 -20.07 5.56
C THR A 172 -10.24 -21.12 4.88
N ALA A 173 -8.99 -21.26 5.30
CA ALA A 173 -8.08 -22.21 4.67
C ALA A 173 -7.25 -22.99 5.69
N LYS A 174 -7.12 -24.32 5.48
CA LYS A 174 -6.12 -25.13 6.15
C LYS A 174 -5.01 -25.47 5.17
N VAL A 175 -3.79 -25.04 5.49
CA VAL A 175 -2.59 -25.33 4.69
C VAL A 175 -1.83 -26.47 5.34
N SER A 176 -1.50 -27.50 4.56
CA SER A 176 -0.79 -28.67 5.05
C SER A 176 0.40 -28.99 4.15
N ALA A 177 1.56 -29.26 4.74
CA ALA A 177 2.75 -29.73 4.04
C ALA A 177 3.64 -30.53 5.00
N PHE A 178 4.28 -31.59 4.53
CA PHE A 178 5.25 -32.40 5.29
C PHE A 178 4.71 -32.95 6.63
N GLY A 179 3.41 -33.22 6.73
CA GLY A 179 2.75 -33.64 7.96
C GLY A 179 2.55 -32.52 9.01
N ARG A 180 2.72 -31.30 8.63
CA ARG A 180 2.44 -30.09 9.43
C ARG A 180 1.28 -29.32 8.85
N SER A 181 0.59 -28.56 9.68
CA SER A 181 -0.55 -27.78 9.23
C SER A 181 -0.69 -26.44 9.93
N ALA A 182 -1.22 -25.47 9.18
CA ALA A 182 -1.66 -24.18 9.69
C ALA A 182 -3.13 -23.96 9.33
N TYR A 183 -3.89 -23.35 10.22
CA TYR A 183 -5.23 -22.89 9.93
C TYR A 183 -5.28 -21.36 9.86
N LEU A 184 -5.80 -20.87 8.74
CA LEU A 184 -5.95 -19.45 8.43
C LEU A 184 -7.44 -19.13 8.56
N ALA A 185 -7.83 -18.67 9.75
CA ALA A 185 -9.22 -18.62 10.17
C ALA A 185 -10.01 -17.41 9.59
N ALA A 186 -9.40 -16.60 8.72
CA ALA A 186 -10.01 -15.33 8.29
C ALA A 186 -10.55 -14.56 9.51
N ASP A 187 -11.80 -14.10 9.44
CA ASP A 187 -12.47 -13.46 10.58
C ASP A 187 -13.60 -14.33 11.17
N LEU A 188 -13.34 -15.65 11.20
CA LEU A 188 -14.25 -16.62 11.80
C LEU A 188 -14.63 -16.19 13.23
N GLU A 189 -15.94 -16.10 13.48
CA GLU A 189 -16.52 -15.73 14.77
C GLU A 189 -17.19 -16.92 15.46
N ALA A 190 -17.25 -16.88 16.79
CA ALA A 190 -17.94 -17.86 17.63
C ALA A 190 -19.48 -17.73 17.51
N GLY A 191 -19.96 -16.54 17.19
CA GLY A 191 -21.39 -16.24 17.10
C GLY A 191 -22.13 -17.20 16.16
N GLY A 192 -23.28 -17.73 16.61
CA GLY A 192 -24.05 -18.70 15.84
C GLY A 192 -23.42 -20.10 15.77
N GLY A 193 -22.41 -20.41 16.59
CA GLY A 193 -21.76 -21.73 16.67
C GLY A 193 -20.86 -22.04 15.45
N TYR A 194 -20.33 -21.03 14.77
CA TYR A 194 -19.49 -21.26 13.59
C TYR A 194 -18.17 -21.94 13.97
N GLU A 195 -17.48 -21.48 15.02
CA GLU A 195 -16.27 -22.10 15.51
C GLU A 195 -16.46 -23.57 15.90
N ASP A 196 -17.56 -23.87 16.62
CA ASP A 196 -17.86 -25.24 17.06
C ASP A 196 -18.12 -26.20 15.86
N ARG A 197 -18.68 -25.67 14.76
CA ARG A 197 -18.89 -26.44 13.52
C ARG A 197 -17.60 -26.66 12.75
N ILE A 198 -16.73 -25.67 12.74
CA ILE A 198 -15.49 -25.69 11.96
C ILE A 198 -14.36 -26.45 12.68
N ALA A 199 -14.31 -26.39 14.02
CA ALA A 199 -13.26 -27.03 14.81
C ALA A 199 -13.05 -28.53 14.48
N PRO A 200 -14.08 -29.40 14.39
CA PRO A 200 -13.88 -30.82 14.06
C PRO A 200 -13.45 -31.05 12.60
N ILE A 201 -13.74 -30.11 11.69
CA ILE A 201 -13.32 -30.19 10.28
C ILE A 201 -11.82 -29.87 10.16
N VAL A 202 -11.39 -28.83 10.87
CA VAL A 202 -9.99 -28.40 10.91
C VAL A 202 -9.12 -29.41 11.66
N GLY A 203 -9.59 -29.85 12.84
CA GLY A 203 -8.82 -30.71 13.75
C GLY A 203 -7.55 -30.00 14.24
N HIS A 204 -6.60 -30.80 14.74
CA HIS A 204 -5.32 -30.27 15.22
C HIS A 204 -4.53 -29.56 14.12
N VAL A 205 -3.88 -28.45 14.51
CA VAL A 205 -2.94 -27.68 13.66
C VAL A 205 -1.72 -27.26 14.46
N ASP A 206 -0.56 -27.15 13.80
CA ASP A 206 0.67 -26.65 14.44
C ASP A 206 0.63 -25.12 14.62
N MET A 207 -0.02 -24.41 13.69
CA MET A 207 -0.15 -22.95 13.69
C MET A 207 -1.60 -22.52 13.44
N LEU A 208 -2.04 -21.47 14.11
CA LEU A 208 -3.33 -20.81 13.90
C LEU A 208 -3.13 -19.33 13.60
N LYS A 209 -3.65 -18.80 12.48
CA LYS A 209 -3.99 -17.39 12.38
C LYS A 209 -5.29 -17.19 13.14
N ALA A 210 -5.27 -16.43 14.22
CA ALA A 210 -6.44 -16.19 15.04
C ALA A 210 -7.62 -15.63 14.23
N GLY A 211 -8.82 -16.11 14.51
CA GLY A 211 -10.05 -15.59 13.91
C GLY A 211 -10.25 -14.12 14.30
N HIS A 212 -10.77 -13.32 13.38
CA HIS A 212 -11.16 -11.91 13.57
C HIS A 212 -10.09 -11.10 14.30
N HIS A 213 -8.85 -11.15 13.78
CA HIS A 213 -7.67 -10.45 14.31
C HIS A 213 -7.37 -10.71 15.80
N GLY A 214 -8.01 -11.68 16.43
CA GLY A 214 -7.94 -11.95 17.86
C GLY A 214 -9.03 -11.26 18.70
N LEU A 215 -10.02 -10.61 18.07
CA LEU A 215 -11.11 -9.95 18.79
C LEU A 215 -11.91 -10.91 19.70
N PRO A 216 -12.55 -10.39 20.77
CA PRO A 216 -13.30 -11.21 21.75
C PRO A 216 -14.52 -11.93 21.19
N THR A 217 -14.94 -11.63 19.96
CA THR A 217 -16.02 -12.34 19.26
C THR A 217 -15.62 -13.72 18.76
N SER A 218 -14.34 -14.05 18.83
CA SER A 218 -13.69 -15.22 18.20
C SER A 218 -12.75 -15.93 19.16
N ASN A 219 -12.22 -17.08 18.72
CA ASN A 219 -11.19 -17.83 19.41
C ASN A 219 -11.65 -18.35 20.79
N THR A 220 -12.80 -19.02 20.83
CA THR A 220 -13.32 -19.61 22.06
C THR A 220 -12.39 -20.66 22.63
N GLU A 221 -12.48 -20.93 23.92
CA GLU A 221 -11.70 -21.97 24.60
C GLU A 221 -11.93 -23.35 23.97
N SER A 222 -13.16 -23.68 23.62
CA SER A 222 -13.51 -24.94 22.92
C SER A 222 -12.82 -25.04 21.56
N PHE A 223 -12.82 -23.96 20.79
CA PHE A 223 -12.17 -23.90 19.48
C PHE A 223 -10.65 -24.06 19.58
N LEU A 224 -10.01 -23.27 20.45
CA LEU A 224 -8.57 -23.33 20.66
C LEU A 224 -8.12 -24.68 21.22
N SER A 225 -8.88 -25.26 22.13
CA SER A 225 -8.60 -26.60 22.69
C SER A 225 -8.71 -27.69 21.63
N ALA A 226 -9.70 -27.59 20.72
CA ALA A 226 -9.87 -28.56 19.65
C ALA A 226 -8.74 -28.49 18.60
N LEU A 227 -8.27 -27.29 18.28
CA LEU A 227 -7.17 -27.09 17.33
C LEU A 227 -5.79 -27.32 17.98
N SER A 228 -5.65 -27.03 19.26
CA SER A 228 -4.43 -27.19 20.06
C SER A 228 -3.15 -26.71 19.35
N PRO A 229 -3.09 -25.46 18.86
CA PRO A 229 -1.95 -24.97 18.08
C PRO A 229 -0.73 -24.72 18.99
N SER A 230 0.46 -25.00 18.48
CA SER A 230 1.72 -24.61 19.16
C SER A 230 2.02 -23.13 19.01
N VAL A 231 1.52 -22.51 17.93
CA VAL A 231 1.69 -21.09 17.65
C VAL A 231 0.36 -20.47 17.21
N ILE A 232 0.04 -19.33 17.78
CA ILE A 232 -1.09 -18.48 17.36
C ILE A 232 -0.54 -17.16 16.84
N VAL A 233 -0.97 -16.78 15.64
CA VAL A 233 -0.67 -15.47 15.06
C VAL A 233 -1.92 -14.60 15.16
N GLN A 234 -1.85 -13.58 15.99
CA GLN A 234 -2.89 -12.56 16.13
C GLN A 234 -2.55 -11.39 15.20
N THR A 235 -3.38 -11.10 14.23
CA THR A 235 -3.15 -10.01 13.26
C THR A 235 -3.62 -8.64 13.76
N GLY A 236 -4.50 -8.60 14.77
CA GLY A 236 -4.84 -7.37 15.49
C GLY A 236 -3.87 -7.05 16.62
N PRO A 237 -3.98 -5.83 17.20
CA PRO A 237 -3.16 -5.45 18.33
C PRO A 237 -3.54 -6.25 19.60
N GLU A 238 -2.59 -6.33 20.49
CA GLU A 238 -2.69 -7.06 21.78
C GLU A 238 -3.98 -6.80 22.55
N TRP A 239 -4.32 -5.53 22.69
CA TRP A 239 -5.47 -5.09 23.48
C TRP A 239 -6.83 -5.51 22.90
N TYR A 240 -6.87 -6.10 21.70
CA TYR A 240 -8.10 -6.69 21.15
C TYR A 240 -8.58 -7.89 21.96
N SER A 241 -7.68 -8.68 22.52
CA SER A 241 -8.05 -9.88 23.22
C SER A 241 -7.16 -10.19 24.44
N PRO A 242 -7.10 -9.31 25.46
CA PRO A 242 -6.20 -9.52 26.59
C PRO A 242 -6.50 -10.80 27.39
N ASP A 243 -7.75 -11.26 27.45
CA ASP A 243 -8.16 -12.30 28.39
C ASP A 243 -8.49 -13.66 27.76
N ARG A 244 -8.89 -13.73 26.50
CA ARG A 244 -9.39 -14.99 25.89
C ARG A 244 -8.34 -15.85 25.23
N LEU A 245 -7.53 -15.28 24.33
CA LEU A 245 -6.43 -16.03 23.72
C LEU A 245 -5.48 -16.58 24.78
N THR A 246 -5.58 -16.10 25.93
CA THR A 246 -4.65 -16.20 27.02
C THR A 246 -5.09 -17.12 28.13
N ALA A 247 -6.33 -17.08 28.51
CA ALA A 247 -6.90 -18.02 29.48
C ALA A 247 -7.01 -19.45 28.88
N SER A 248 -7.11 -19.55 27.56
CA SER A 248 -7.28 -20.79 26.84
C SER A 248 -5.99 -21.37 26.25
N VAL A 249 -4.89 -20.62 26.26
CA VAL A 249 -3.60 -21.12 25.79
C VAL A 249 -2.99 -22.00 26.84
N VAL A 250 -2.98 -23.29 26.56
CA VAL A 250 -2.29 -24.30 27.36
C VAL A 250 -0.82 -23.91 27.53
N ASP A 251 -0.24 -24.18 28.69
CA ASP A 251 1.19 -24.02 28.95
C ASP A 251 2.01 -24.55 27.76
N GLY A 252 2.68 -23.64 27.03
CA GLY A 252 3.53 -23.97 25.89
C GLY A 252 3.11 -23.43 24.52
N THR A 253 1.92 -22.83 24.38
CA THR A 253 1.54 -22.16 23.13
C THR A 253 2.13 -20.73 23.08
N THR A 254 2.78 -20.42 21.95
CA THR A 254 3.32 -19.07 21.71
C THR A 254 2.30 -18.24 20.93
N VAL A 255 1.99 -17.04 21.40
CA VAL A 255 1.14 -16.07 20.68
C VAL A 255 2.00 -14.94 20.14
N TRP A 256 1.87 -14.67 18.84
CA TRP A 256 2.53 -13.55 18.17
C TRP A 256 1.51 -12.54 17.66
N ALA A 257 1.73 -11.25 17.94
CA ALA A 257 0.92 -10.17 17.40
C ALA A 257 1.81 -9.13 16.72
N PRO A 258 2.15 -9.37 15.44
CA PRO A 258 3.01 -8.49 14.65
C PRO A 258 2.54 -7.02 14.65
N MET A 259 1.24 -6.78 14.71
CA MET A 259 0.67 -5.44 14.71
C MET A 259 1.07 -4.58 15.91
N ASN A 260 1.47 -5.19 17.04
CA ASN A 260 1.99 -4.41 18.17
C ASN A 260 3.23 -3.60 17.81
N GLN A 261 3.99 -4.03 16.84
CA GLN A 261 5.14 -3.27 16.36
C GLN A 261 4.78 -2.04 15.54
N LEU A 262 3.59 -1.97 14.95
CA LEU A 262 3.13 -0.76 14.25
C LEU A 262 3.21 0.46 15.18
N TRP A 263 2.80 0.33 16.44
CA TRP A 263 2.79 1.41 17.41
C TRP A 263 4.16 1.75 17.99
N SER A 264 5.09 0.80 17.97
CA SER A 264 6.44 0.99 18.50
C SER A 264 7.48 1.25 17.41
N SER A 265 7.29 0.72 16.20
CA SER A 265 8.26 0.78 15.11
C SER A 265 7.76 1.47 13.83
N GLY A 266 6.45 1.76 13.73
CA GLY A 266 5.86 2.27 12.49
C GLY A 266 5.83 1.25 11.35
N HIS A 267 6.19 -0.01 11.62
CA HIS A 267 6.25 -1.09 10.65
C HIS A 267 5.69 -2.38 11.24
N ILE A 268 4.91 -3.13 10.47
CA ILE A 268 4.46 -4.48 10.81
C ILE A 268 5.43 -5.48 10.17
N PRO A 269 6.19 -6.26 10.96
CA PRO A 269 7.09 -7.24 10.38
C PRO A 269 6.31 -8.37 9.72
N SER A 270 6.82 -8.88 8.59
CA SER A 270 6.27 -10.07 7.97
C SER A 270 6.65 -11.31 8.76
N LEU A 271 5.65 -12.09 9.20
CA LEU A 271 5.88 -13.41 9.74
C LEU A 271 6.08 -14.41 8.59
N ILE A 272 7.19 -15.10 8.57
CA ILE A 272 7.48 -16.18 7.61
C ILE A 272 7.47 -17.50 8.37
N ALA A 273 6.52 -18.38 8.05
CA ALA A 273 6.43 -19.73 8.56
C ALA A 273 6.91 -20.72 7.48
N THR A 274 7.98 -21.46 7.75
CA THR A 274 8.55 -22.44 6.82
C THR A 274 8.21 -23.86 7.27
N PHE A 275 7.48 -24.60 6.44
CA PHE A 275 7.08 -25.98 6.69
C PHE A 275 8.20 -26.93 6.28
N ALA A 276 8.55 -27.85 7.17
CA ALA A 276 9.53 -28.90 6.94
C ALA A 276 9.13 -30.18 7.68
N PRO A 277 9.68 -31.35 7.32
CA PRO A 277 9.44 -32.58 8.07
C PRO A 277 9.80 -32.50 9.57
N SER A 278 10.78 -31.66 9.91
CA SER A 278 11.22 -31.43 11.29
C SER A 278 10.26 -30.53 12.10
N GLY A 279 9.34 -29.82 11.47
CA GLY A 279 8.42 -28.89 12.11
C GLY A 279 8.16 -27.65 11.25
N ILE A 280 7.48 -26.68 11.83
CA ILE A 280 7.36 -25.34 11.27
C ILE A 280 8.41 -24.45 11.96
N SER A 281 9.30 -23.86 11.18
CA SER A 281 10.23 -22.85 11.67
C SER A 281 9.72 -21.45 11.27
N TYR A 282 10.09 -20.47 12.06
CA TYR A 282 9.65 -19.09 11.89
C TYR A 282 10.87 -18.20 11.74
N ASN A 283 10.79 -17.15 10.90
CA ASN A 283 11.82 -16.13 10.85
C ASN A 283 11.93 -15.45 12.21
N ASP A 284 13.11 -14.91 12.48
CA ASP A 284 13.29 -14.05 13.63
C ASP A 284 12.48 -12.75 13.41
N ILE A 285 11.31 -12.72 14.00
CA ILE A 285 10.50 -11.53 14.19
C ILE A 285 10.66 -11.05 15.64
N SER A 286 11.90 -11.11 16.13
CA SER A 286 12.28 -10.61 17.44
C SER A 286 11.76 -9.19 17.61
N GLY A 287 10.85 -8.98 18.51
CA GLY A 287 10.10 -7.75 18.63
C GLY A 287 8.63 -7.85 18.20
N ALA A 288 8.19 -8.85 17.43
CA ALA A 288 6.78 -9.16 17.20
C ALA A 288 6.27 -10.26 18.15
N SER A 289 7.17 -11.08 18.72
CA SER A 289 6.83 -11.94 19.84
C SER A 289 6.68 -11.06 21.06
N TRP A 290 5.48 -10.94 21.53
CA TRP A 290 5.26 -10.33 22.82
C TRP A 290 4.68 -11.36 23.76
N GLY A 291 5.26 -11.32 24.93
CA GLY A 291 4.68 -12.00 26.02
C GLY A 291 3.74 -11.06 26.72
N HIS A 292 2.46 -11.36 26.66
CA HIS A 292 1.59 -10.90 27.71
C HIS A 292 1.79 -11.79 28.94
N GLU A 293 1.81 -11.16 30.11
CA GLU A 293 1.73 -11.90 31.36
C GLU A 293 0.38 -12.58 31.46
N TYR A 294 0.39 -13.89 31.28
CA TYR A 294 -0.68 -14.76 31.66
C TYR A 294 -0.50 -15.16 33.10
N GLY A 295 -1.39 -14.73 33.94
CA GLY A 295 -1.28 -15.00 35.38
C GLY A 295 0.06 -14.55 35.97
N GLY A 296 0.61 -13.42 35.52
CA GLY A 296 1.87 -12.90 36.02
C GLY A 296 3.13 -13.48 35.40
N ARG A 297 3.03 -14.10 34.18
CA ARG A 297 4.18 -14.67 33.47
C ARG A 297 4.33 -14.05 32.10
N THR A 298 5.37 -13.27 31.87
CA THR A 298 5.81 -12.82 30.56
C THR A 298 6.67 -13.90 29.94
N PRO A 299 6.28 -14.58 28.83
CA PRO A 299 7.21 -15.41 28.09
C PRO A 299 8.33 -14.51 27.56
N ARG A 300 9.54 -14.69 28.03
CA ARG A 300 10.73 -14.04 27.50
C ARG A 300 11.55 -15.08 26.77
N ALA A 301 12.10 -14.75 25.61
CA ALA A 301 12.84 -15.69 24.79
C ALA A 301 13.90 -16.48 25.59
N TRP A 302 14.54 -15.85 26.56
CA TRP A 302 15.53 -16.49 27.41
C TRP A 302 14.98 -17.60 28.33
N TRP A 303 13.64 -17.66 28.60
CA TRP A 303 13.04 -18.76 29.36
C TRP A 303 13.03 -20.08 28.61
N PHE A 304 12.95 -20.02 27.29
CA PHE A 304 12.97 -21.19 26.41
C PHE A 304 14.40 -21.71 26.17
N GLU A 305 15.43 -20.97 26.59
CA GLU A 305 16.82 -21.26 26.34
C GLU A 305 17.53 -22.00 27.47
N GLY A 306 16.82 -22.82 28.24
CA GLY A 306 17.46 -23.77 29.16
C GLY A 306 17.66 -23.29 30.58
N GLY A 307 16.90 -22.30 31.02
CA GLY A 307 16.83 -21.94 32.42
C GLY A 307 17.44 -20.58 32.77
N ARG A 308 16.88 -20.00 33.80
CA ARG A 308 17.28 -18.70 34.37
C ARG A 308 18.69 -18.77 34.97
N PRO A 309 19.65 -17.93 34.55
CA PRO A 309 20.89 -17.79 35.29
C PRO A 309 20.59 -17.25 36.69
N ALA A 310 21.17 -17.85 37.70
CA ALA A 310 21.13 -17.29 39.06
C ALA A 310 21.75 -15.90 39.04
N ALA A 311 21.03 -14.89 39.57
CA ALA A 311 21.40 -13.48 39.72
C ALA A 311 22.68 -13.04 38.99
N THR A 312 22.61 -12.90 37.65
CA THR A 312 23.72 -12.43 36.82
C THR A 312 23.61 -10.93 36.65
N THR A 313 24.72 -10.21 36.79
CA THR A 313 24.88 -8.85 36.31
C THR A 313 25.75 -8.89 35.06
N GLY A 314 25.35 -8.20 33.99
CA GLY A 314 26.08 -8.17 32.73
C GLY A 314 25.51 -9.11 31.67
N TRP A 315 26.33 -9.44 30.70
CA TRP A 315 25.94 -10.20 29.52
C TRP A 315 25.83 -11.70 29.77
N TRP A 316 24.78 -12.30 29.23
CA TRP A 316 24.59 -13.76 29.23
C TRP A 316 24.20 -14.19 27.82
N LYS A 317 24.78 -15.30 27.35
CA LYS A 317 24.48 -15.89 26.06
C LYS A 317 23.59 -17.11 26.22
N GLY A 318 22.39 -17.10 25.63
CA GLY A 318 21.48 -18.21 25.64
C GLY A 318 21.91 -19.36 24.73
N ALA A 319 21.22 -20.49 24.82
CA ALA A 319 21.50 -21.70 24.04
C ALA A 319 21.28 -21.50 22.53
N SER A 320 20.36 -20.62 22.12
CA SER A 320 20.15 -20.20 20.73
C SER A 320 21.31 -19.39 20.15
N GLY A 321 22.17 -18.87 21.04
CA GLY A 321 23.24 -17.95 20.67
C GLY A 321 22.89 -16.48 20.88
N SER A 322 21.65 -16.15 21.27
CA SER A 322 21.21 -14.78 21.58
C SER A 322 21.87 -14.26 22.85
N TRP A 323 22.17 -12.95 22.85
CA TRP A 323 22.75 -12.28 24.00
C TRP A 323 21.68 -11.51 24.78
N TYR A 324 21.78 -11.54 26.10
CA TYR A 324 20.88 -10.87 27.05
C TYR A 324 21.70 -10.07 28.08
N TYR A 325 21.19 -8.94 28.54
CA TYR A 325 21.85 -8.11 29.53
C TYR A 325 21.03 -8.03 30.83
N PHE A 326 21.66 -8.29 31.96
CA PHE A 326 21.05 -8.26 33.29
C PHE A 326 21.68 -7.15 34.12
N ALA A 327 20.87 -6.23 34.61
CA ALA A 327 21.29 -5.12 35.46
C ALA A 327 21.07 -5.43 36.96
N GLY A 328 21.43 -6.63 37.43
CA GLY A 328 21.22 -7.06 38.79
C GLY A 328 19.77 -7.38 39.18
N LYS A 329 18.88 -7.48 38.17
CA LYS A 329 17.47 -7.86 38.32
C LYS A 329 17.26 -9.31 37.91
N PRO A 330 16.18 -9.97 38.39
CA PRO A 330 15.83 -11.32 37.94
C PRO A 330 15.46 -11.46 36.47
N SER A 331 15.32 -10.35 35.76
CA SER A 331 14.93 -10.30 34.35
C SER A 331 15.99 -9.58 33.54
N ALA A 332 16.20 -10.02 32.29
CA ALA A 332 16.99 -9.27 31.32
C ALA A 332 16.35 -7.90 31.03
N GLU A 333 17.16 -6.91 30.73
CA GLU A 333 16.67 -5.64 30.25
C GLU A 333 16.00 -5.86 28.86
N ALA A 334 14.87 -5.21 28.62
CA ALA A 334 14.10 -5.40 27.39
C ALA A 334 13.53 -4.06 26.91
N SER A 335 13.35 -3.92 25.61
CA SER A 335 12.89 -2.68 24.94
C SER A 335 13.73 -1.47 25.40
N ALA A 336 15.04 -1.62 25.47
CA ALA A 336 15.92 -0.65 26.10
C ALA A 336 17.29 -0.56 25.42
N TRP A 337 17.84 0.64 25.43
CA TRP A 337 19.25 0.87 25.13
C TRP A 337 20.11 0.56 26.35
N ILE A 338 21.12 -0.28 26.15
CA ILE A 338 22.14 -0.60 27.16
C ILE A 338 23.45 0.07 26.77
N ASN A 339 24.04 0.79 27.68
CA ASN A 339 25.41 1.27 27.52
C ASN A 339 26.33 0.38 28.38
N ASP A 340 27.22 -0.35 27.72
CA ASP A 340 28.23 -1.15 28.39
C ASP A 340 29.60 -0.86 27.80
N GLY A 341 30.53 -0.48 28.67
CA GLY A 341 31.88 -0.10 28.25
C GLY A 341 31.96 1.07 27.26
N GLY A 342 30.94 1.95 27.19
CA GLY A 342 30.83 3.06 26.25
C GLY A 342 30.23 2.67 24.92
N GLN A 343 29.86 1.41 24.72
CA GLN A 343 29.15 0.92 23.54
C GLN A 343 27.66 0.79 23.83
N TRP A 344 26.82 1.15 22.87
CA TRP A 344 25.37 1.03 22.96
C TRP A 344 24.88 -0.23 22.28
N TYR A 345 23.86 -0.87 22.87
CA TYR A 345 23.20 -2.07 22.39
C TYR A 345 21.70 -1.91 22.56
N TRP A 346 20.93 -2.42 21.62
CA TRP A 346 19.48 -2.46 21.76
C TRP A 346 19.03 -3.85 22.16
N MET A 347 18.26 -3.89 23.24
CA MET A 347 17.58 -5.11 23.68
C MET A 347 16.12 -5.02 23.22
N ASP A 348 15.68 -6.01 22.48
CA ASP A 348 14.30 -6.08 22.02
C ASP A 348 13.30 -6.33 23.16
N ALA A 349 12.00 -6.48 22.82
CA ALA A 349 10.94 -6.74 23.80
C ALA A 349 11.13 -8.08 24.54
N THR A 350 11.86 -9.03 23.94
CA THR A 350 12.16 -10.32 24.54
C THR A 350 13.38 -10.25 25.47
N GLY A 351 14.10 -9.16 25.46
CA GLY A 351 15.36 -8.96 26.15
C GLY A 351 16.57 -9.48 25.38
N ALA A 352 16.41 -9.92 24.14
CA ALA A 352 17.53 -10.33 23.30
C ALA A 352 18.22 -9.10 22.67
N MET A 353 19.55 -9.15 22.59
CA MET A 353 20.34 -8.16 21.85
C MET A 353 20.06 -8.29 20.36
N THR A 354 19.73 -7.19 19.72
CA THR A 354 19.44 -7.14 18.30
C THR A 354 20.61 -6.67 17.45
N THR A 355 20.55 -6.97 16.16
CA THR A 355 21.44 -6.49 15.11
C THR A 355 20.60 -6.06 13.91
N GLY A 356 21.16 -5.28 12.99
CA GLY A 356 20.42 -4.80 11.83
C GLY A 356 19.46 -3.66 12.19
N TRP A 357 18.30 -3.65 11.56
CA TRP A 357 17.32 -2.57 11.71
C TRP A 357 16.55 -2.65 13.03
N ILE A 358 16.49 -1.51 13.75
CA ILE A 358 15.64 -1.37 14.95
C ILE A 358 14.96 -0.01 14.98
N TYR A 359 13.81 0.05 15.61
CA TYR A 359 13.09 1.28 15.95
C TYR A 359 12.93 1.37 17.46
N ASP A 360 13.45 2.43 18.07
CA ASP A 360 13.48 2.59 19.53
C ASP A 360 12.25 3.31 20.12
N GLY A 361 11.18 3.46 19.31
CA GLY A 361 10.00 4.24 19.64
C GLY A 361 10.11 5.73 19.27
N LYS A 362 11.29 6.18 18.78
CA LYS A 362 11.54 7.58 18.40
C LYS A 362 12.24 7.71 17.06
N ALA A 363 13.14 6.78 16.73
CA ALA A 363 13.94 6.82 15.52
C ALA A 363 14.35 5.42 15.07
N TRP A 364 14.61 5.28 13.77
CA TRP A 364 15.24 4.11 13.21
C TRP A 364 16.75 4.14 13.42
N TYR A 365 17.32 2.97 13.68
CA TYR A 365 18.75 2.73 13.76
C TYR A 365 19.15 1.51 12.96
N TYR A 366 20.39 1.49 12.53
CA TYR A 366 21.03 0.31 11.98
C TYR A 366 22.18 -0.12 12.88
N LEU A 367 22.12 -1.36 13.36
CA LEU A 367 23.11 -1.95 14.26
C LEU A 367 23.97 -2.91 13.46
N ASP A 368 25.29 -2.91 13.73
CA ASP A 368 26.21 -3.86 13.13
C ASP A 368 26.02 -5.30 13.66
N SER A 369 26.81 -6.23 13.18
CA SER A 369 26.76 -7.64 13.61
C SER A 369 27.17 -7.85 15.07
N ALA A 370 27.75 -6.85 15.70
CA ALA A 370 28.08 -6.85 17.14
C ALA A 370 26.98 -6.18 17.98
N GLY A 371 25.90 -5.66 17.34
CA GLY A 371 24.78 -4.99 18.01
C GLY A 371 25.01 -3.50 18.27
N HIS A 372 26.04 -2.89 17.72
CA HIS A 372 26.34 -1.47 17.92
C HIS A 372 25.67 -0.58 16.88
N PRO A 373 25.10 0.59 17.24
CA PRO A 373 24.69 1.60 16.27
C PRO A 373 25.85 1.95 15.35
N SER A 374 25.70 1.67 14.07
CA SER A 374 26.80 1.71 13.12
C SER A 374 26.45 2.53 11.88
N GLY A 375 27.45 3.18 11.31
CA GLY A 375 27.36 3.97 10.11
C GLY A 375 27.22 5.47 10.34
N SER A 376 27.88 6.24 9.46
CA SER A 376 27.78 7.70 9.37
C SER A 376 27.87 8.11 7.92
N GLY A 377 26.99 9.03 7.49
CA GLY A 377 26.85 9.41 6.09
C GLY A 377 26.02 8.42 5.29
N TRP A 378 26.20 8.46 3.98
CA TRP A 378 25.47 7.61 3.05
C TRP A 378 25.86 6.14 3.19
N SER A 379 24.87 5.29 3.37
CA SER A 379 25.04 3.84 3.54
C SER A 379 24.06 3.10 2.64
N PHE A 380 24.55 2.14 1.86
CA PHE A 380 23.71 1.27 1.02
C PHE A 380 23.41 -0.01 1.80
N ILE A 381 22.14 -0.21 2.16
CA ILE A 381 21.69 -1.32 3.02
C ILE A 381 20.44 -1.93 2.38
N ASP A 382 20.41 -3.22 2.23
CA ASP A 382 19.27 -4.00 1.71
C ASP A 382 18.67 -3.43 0.41
N GLY A 383 19.54 -2.97 -0.50
CA GLY A 383 19.13 -2.47 -1.82
C GLY A 383 18.71 -0.99 -1.86
N SER A 384 18.77 -0.27 -0.75
CA SER A 384 18.42 1.16 -0.66
C SER A 384 19.51 1.99 -0.03
N TRP A 385 19.56 3.28 -0.38
CA TRP A 385 20.47 4.23 0.26
C TRP A 385 19.79 4.89 1.46
N TYR A 386 20.54 5.04 2.53
CA TYR A 386 20.15 5.72 3.76
C TYR A 386 21.23 6.71 4.19
N TYR A 387 20.85 7.70 4.94
CA TYR A 387 21.81 8.60 5.58
C TYR A 387 21.81 8.36 7.09
N LEU A 388 22.97 7.94 7.62
CA LEU A 388 23.12 7.54 9.01
C LEU A 388 23.95 8.58 9.78
N SER A 389 23.66 8.75 11.05
CA SER A 389 24.44 9.50 12.00
C SER A 389 24.58 8.70 13.28
N GLY A 390 25.75 8.03 13.46
CA GLY A 390 25.97 7.12 14.59
C GLY A 390 24.92 6.00 14.62
N GLY A 391 24.65 5.39 13.48
CA GLY A 391 23.63 4.36 13.31
C GLY A 391 22.19 4.87 13.21
N ARG A 392 21.89 6.10 13.63
CA ARG A 392 20.54 6.67 13.53
C ARG A 392 20.24 7.07 12.10
N VAL A 393 19.07 6.68 11.62
CA VAL A 393 18.59 6.98 10.26
C VAL A 393 18.01 8.38 10.20
N ALA A 394 18.42 9.16 9.21
CA ALA A 394 17.80 10.43 8.88
C ALA A 394 16.53 10.21 8.05
N THR A 395 15.54 11.10 8.21
CA THR A 395 14.30 11.12 7.44
C THR A 395 13.98 12.54 6.99
N GLY A 396 13.14 12.66 5.96
CA GLY A 396 12.77 13.97 5.39
C GLY A 396 13.85 14.58 4.51
N TRP A 397 13.83 15.90 4.37
CA TRP A 397 14.76 16.61 3.52
C TRP A 397 16.17 16.67 4.12
N LEU A 398 17.16 16.27 3.35
CA LEU A 398 18.58 16.30 3.69
C LEU A 398 19.33 17.14 2.66
N TYR A 399 20.10 18.13 3.13
CA TYR A 399 21.06 18.82 2.29
C TYR A 399 22.46 18.27 2.54
N ASP A 400 23.05 17.69 1.52
CA ASP A 400 24.40 17.13 1.59
C ASP A 400 25.17 17.41 0.31
N SER A 401 26.45 17.76 0.44
CA SER A 401 27.40 17.95 -0.67
C SER A 401 26.87 18.80 -1.82
N GLY A 402 26.12 19.89 -1.50
CA GLY A 402 25.60 20.82 -2.49
C GLY A 402 24.29 20.41 -3.16
N SER A 403 23.66 19.34 -2.73
CA SER A 403 22.39 18.84 -3.28
C SER A 403 21.37 18.57 -2.18
N TRP A 404 20.10 18.69 -2.51
CA TRP A 404 19.00 18.25 -1.66
C TRP A 404 18.62 16.81 -2.01
N TYR A 405 18.30 16.03 -0.99
CA TYR A 405 17.82 14.66 -1.05
C TYR A 405 16.55 14.55 -0.22
N TYR A 406 15.69 13.65 -0.57
CA TYR A 406 14.55 13.31 0.28
C TYR A 406 14.68 11.87 0.77
N LEU A 407 14.64 11.72 2.07
CA LEU A 407 14.66 10.44 2.76
C LEU A 407 13.24 10.15 3.22
N ASP A 408 12.68 9.05 2.80
CA ASP A 408 11.30 8.68 3.11
C ASP A 408 11.01 8.85 4.61
N ALA A 409 9.92 9.54 4.92
CA ALA A 409 9.63 9.93 6.30
C ALA A 409 9.40 8.72 7.23
N ARG A 410 9.01 7.60 6.68
CA ARG A 410 8.69 6.37 7.41
C ARG A 410 9.88 5.40 7.46
N THR A 411 10.54 5.20 6.35
CA THR A 411 11.60 4.18 6.21
C THR A 411 13.00 4.75 6.27
N GLY A 412 13.17 6.04 6.01
CA GLY A 412 14.47 6.69 5.84
C GLY A 412 15.17 6.34 4.51
N ALA A 413 14.57 5.53 3.65
CA ALA A 413 15.15 5.20 2.36
C ALA A 413 15.22 6.43 1.45
N MET A 414 16.33 6.59 0.72
CA MET A 414 16.51 7.69 -0.23
C MET A 414 15.51 7.56 -1.39
N ALA A 415 14.69 8.58 -1.58
CA ALA A 415 13.75 8.65 -2.68
C ALA A 415 14.46 8.93 -4.02
N THR A 416 13.89 8.40 -5.10
CA THR A 416 14.31 8.66 -6.48
C THR A 416 13.08 8.78 -7.38
N GLY A 417 13.22 9.48 -8.51
CA GLY A 417 12.09 9.70 -9.41
C GLY A 417 11.11 10.77 -8.91
N TRP A 418 9.89 10.71 -9.39
CA TRP A 418 8.82 11.59 -8.95
C TRP A 418 8.38 11.23 -7.53
N THR A 419 8.42 12.21 -6.63
CA THR A 419 8.12 12.03 -5.22
C THR A 419 7.22 13.17 -4.75
N GLN A 420 6.12 12.84 -4.09
CA GLN A 420 5.22 13.82 -3.50
C GLN A 420 5.56 14.03 -2.02
N VAL A 421 5.77 15.27 -1.62
CA VAL A 421 6.05 15.66 -0.23
C VAL A 421 5.16 16.85 0.13
N ASP A 422 4.38 16.72 1.17
CA ASP A 422 3.44 17.76 1.64
C ASP A 422 2.55 18.32 0.51
N GLY A 423 2.06 17.43 -0.36
CA GLY A 423 1.19 17.78 -1.49
C GLY A 423 1.91 18.40 -2.70
N GLN A 424 3.22 18.62 -2.65
CA GLN A 424 4.02 19.15 -3.76
C GLN A 424 4.83 18.05 -4.42
N TRP A 425 4.93 18.07 -5.76
CA TRP A 425 5.74 17.13 -6.52
C TRP A 425 7.17 17.62 -6.68
N TYR A 426 8.11 16.70 -6.51
CA TYR A 426 9.54 16.88 -6.69
C TYR A 426 10.09 15.77 -7.60
N PHE A 427 11.22 16.01 -8.22
CA PHE A 427 11.92 14.97 -8.96
C PHE A 427 13.33 14.79 -8.41
N LEU A 428 13.62 13.57 -7.96
CA LEU A 428 14.93 13.15 -7.47
C LEU A 428 15.61 12.28 -8.55
N ARG A 429 16.84 12.59 -8.90
CA ARG A 429 17.62 11.78 -9.86
C ARG A 429 17.81 10.36 -9.33
N SER A 430 18.30 9.45 -10.18
CA SER A 430 18.72 8.11 -9.72
C SER A 430 19.83 8.16 -8.64
N SER A 431 20.56 9.26 -8.56
CA SER A 431 21.51 9.53 -7.46
C SER A 431 20.84 10.06 -6.18
N GLY A 432 19.54 10.24 -6.17
CA GLY A 432 18.78 10.89 -5.08
C GLY A 432 18.80 12.42 -5.12
N ALA A 433 19.68 13.06 -5.89
CA ALA A 433 19.79 14.51 -5.92
C ALA A 433 18.55 15.18 -6.54
N MET A 434 17.98 16.16 -5.82
CA MET A 434 16.82 16.93 -6.27
C MET A 434 17.12 17.75 -7.52
N VAL A 435 16.19 17.75 -8.45
CA VAL A 435 16.27 18.52 -9.70
C VAL A 435 15.60 19.88 -9.51
N THR A 436 16.19 20.91 -10.13
CA THR A 436 15.59 22.23 -10.31
C THR A 436 15.69 22.64 -11.77
N GLY A 437 14.83 23.54 -12.23
CA GLY A 437 14.76 23.97 -13.62
C GLY A 437 14.00 23.00 -14.51
N TRP A 438 14.26 23.05 -15.82
CA TRP A 438 13.57 22.21 -16.80
C TRP A 438 13.96 20.75 -16.73
N LEU A 439 12.97 19.88 -16.66
CA LEU A 439 13.11 18.43 -16.65
C LEU A 439 12.38 17.81 -17.86
N ASN A 440 13.11 17.04 -18.66
CA ASN A 440 12.50 16.19 -19.67
C ASN A 440 12.08 14.87 -19.01
N GLY A 441 10.79 14.65 -18.85
CA GLY A 441 10.20 13.43 -18.29
C GLY A 441 9.98 12.31 -19.31
N GLY A 442 10.52 12.44 -20.53
CA GLY A 442 10.34 11.50 -21.63
C GLY A 442 9.13 11.82 -22.50
N SER A 443 7.93 11.84 -21.96
CA SER A 443 6.69 12.17 -22.67
C SER A 443 6.34 13.66 -22.65
N ALA A 444 6.84 14.41 -21.67
CA ALA A 444 6.59 15.83 -21.49
C ALA A 444 7.76 16.52 -20.79
N TRP A 445 7.80 17.85 -20.93
CA TRP A 445 8.69 18.70 -20.15
C TRP A 445 7.97 19.22 -18.91
N TYR A 446 8.72 19.36 -17.82
CA TYR A 446 8.26 19.89 -16.53
C TYR A 446 9.22 20.96 -16.05
N TYR A 447 8.77 21.81 -15.16
CA TYR A 447 9.66 22.79 -14.52
C TYR A 447 9.62 22.65 -13.00
N LEU A 448 10.78 22.41 -12.42
CA LEU A 448 10.98 22.37 -10.97
C LEU A 448 11.52 23.73 -10.54
N GLY A 449 10.78 24.40 -9.66
CA GLY A 449 11.19 25.72 -9.14
C GLY A 449 12.52 25.69 -8.38
N GLY A 450 12.98 26.83 -7.91
CA GLY A 450 14.21 26.92 -7.12
C GLY A 450 14.15 26.12 -5.80
N SER A 451 12.95 25.89 -5.28
CA SER A 451 12.72 24.99 -4.13
C SER A 451 12.68 23.52 -4.50
N GLY A 452 12.74 23.16 -5.78
CA GLY A 452 12.53 21.81 -6.29
C GLY A 452 11.07 21.44 -6.53
N ALA A 453 10.12 22.21 -6.04
CA ALA A 453 8.70 21.93 -6.25
C ALA A 453 8.30 22.11 -7.72
N MET A 454 7.50 21.19 -8.24
CA MET A 454 6.97 21.23 -9.60
C MET A 454 6.05 22.43 -9.75
N ALA A 455 6.33 23.26 -10.77
CA ALA A 455 5.51 24.40 -11.12
C ALA A 455 4.30 23.98 -11.96
N THR A 456 3.21 24.73 -11.83
CA THR A 456 1.99 24.62 -12.64
C THR A 456 1.51 26.00 -13.06
N GLY A 457 0.67 26.08 -14.09
CA GLY A 457 0.16 27.35 -14.61
C GLY A 457 1.20 28.12 -15.43
N TRP A 458 1.08 29.44 -15.45
CA TRP A 458 1.98 30.31 -16.23
C TRP A 458 3.36 30.42 -15.58
N LEU A 459 4.39 30.18 -16.36
CA LEU A 459 5.80 30.30 -16.00
C LEU A 459 6.51 31.27 -16.94
N TYR A 460 7.23 32.24 -16.38
CA TYR A 460 8.15 33.05 -17.16
C TYR A 460 9.59 32.61 -16.90
N ASP A 461 10.24 32.14 -17.94
CA ASP A 461 11.63 31.67 -17.86
C ASP A 461 12.39 31.99 -19.14
N GLY A 462 13.67 32.34 -19.04
CA GLY A 462 14.53 32.59 -20.19
C GLY A 462 14.00 33.63 -21.19
N GLY A 463 13.20 34.62 -20.76
CA GLY A 463 12.63 35.65 -21.63
C GLY A 463 11.35 35.23 -22.35
N SER A 464 10.78 34.05 -22.05
CA SER A 464 9.55 33.54 -22.66
C SER A 464 8.56 33.11 -21.60
N TRP A 465 7.26 33.15 -21.97
CA TRP A 465 6.20 32.58 -21.18
C TRP A 465 5.94 31.14 -21.62
N TYR A 466 5.64 30.28 -20.66
CA TYR A 466 5.26 28.89 -20.81
C TYR A 466 3.99 28.62 -20.03
N TYR A 467 3.23 27.62 -20.43
CA TYR A 467 2.09 27.17 -19.64
C TYR A 467 2.28 25.72 -19.25
N LEU A 468 2.20 25.46 -17.96
CA LEU A 468 2.33 24.15 -17.36
C LEU A 468 0.93 23.69 -16.92
N ASP A 469 0.50 22.52 -17.34
CA ASP A 469 -0.81 21.99 -17.03
C ASP A 469 -1.07 22.00 -15.52
N PRO A 470 -2.19 22.57 -15.05
CA PRO A 470 -2.43 22.73 -13.62
C PRO A 470 -2.53 21.42 -12.84
N THR A 471 -2.89 20.32 -13.50
CA THR A 471 -3.08 19.01 -12.87
C THR A 471 -1.81 18.17 -12.94
N THR A 472 -1.19 18.13 -14.11
CA THR A 472 -0.06 17.22 -14.38
C THR A 472 1.31 17.90 -14.31
N GLY A 473 1.37 19.23 -14.35
CA GLY A 473 2.62 19.99 -14.46
C GLY A 473 3.29 19.90 -15.84
N ALA A 474 2.71 19.18 -16.79
CA ALA A 474 3.28 19.00 -18.10
C ALA A 474 3.27 20.30 -18.91
N MET A 475 4.38 20.65 -19.58
CA MET A 475 4.48 21.80 -20.44
C MET A 475 3.54 21.67 -21.65
N ALA A 476 2.65 22.63 -21.80
CA ALA A 476 1.72 22.68 -22.93
C ALA A 476 2.42 23.11 -24.22
N THR A 477 1.92 22.60 -25.35
CA THR A 477 2.28 23.02 -26.71
C THR A 477 1.02 23.09 -27.57
N GLY A 478 1.04 23.91 -28.60
CA GLY A 478 -0.13 24.13 -29.44
C GLY A 478 -1.14 25.09 -28.80
N TRP A 479 -2.40 24.97 -29.22
CA TRP A 479 -3.48 25.82 -28.70
C TRP A 479 -3.91 25.36 -27.31
N VAL A 480 -4.00 26.31 -26.37
CA VAL A 480 -4.48 26.08 -25.01
C VAL A 480 -5.46 27.19 -24.61
N GLN A 481 -6.51 26.83 -23.90
CA GLN A 481 -7.46 27.80 -23.35
C GLN A 481 -7.22 27.96 -21.86
N VAL A 482 -6.95 29.18 -21.41
CA VAL A 482 -6.73 29.53 -20.01
C VAL A 482 -7.63 30.72 -19.67
N ASP A 483 -8.43 30.60 -18.63
CA ASP A 483 -9.38 31.63 -18.18
C ASP A 483 -10.25 32.20 -19.33
N GLY A 484 -10.71 31.30 -20.20
CA GLY A 484 -11.58 31.65 -21.34
C GLY A 484 -10.85 32.27 -22.54
N LYS A 485 -9.56 32.53 -22.48
CA LYS A 485 -8.75 33.06 -23.59
C LYS A 485 -7.91 31.97 -24.21
N TRP A 486 -7.73 32.05 -25.54
CA TRP A 486 -6.88 31.15 -26.29
C TRP A 486 -5.46 31.69 -26.39
N TYR A 487 -4.49 30.81 -26.21
CA TYR A 487 -3.06 31.05 -26.35
C TYR A 487 -2.44 29.99 -27.26
N TYR A 488 -1.33 30.28 -27.88
CA TYR A 488 -0.58 29.30 -28.66
C TYR A 488 0.84 29.16 -28.11
N LEU A 489 1.17 27.97 -27.66
CA LEU A 489 2.51 27.59 -27.22
C LEU A 489 3.22 26.88 -28.39
N ARG A 490 4.40 27.37 -28.76
CA ARG A 490 5.23 26.79 -29.84
C ARG A 490 5.63 25.36 -29.47
N SER A 491 6.20 24.61 -30.40
CA SER A 491 6.76 23.28 -30.10
C SER A 491 7.86 23.30 -29.04
N SER A 492 8.50 24.43 -28.82
CA SER A 492 9.44 24.67 -27.71
C SER A 492 8.75 24.94 -26.37
N GLY A 493 7.43 25.04 -26.33
CA GLY A 493 6.64 25.48 -25.17
C GLY A 493 6.52 26.99 -25.04
N ALA A 494 7.35 27.78 -25.72
CA ALA A 494 7.33 29.23 -25.62
C ALA A 494 6.03 29.83 -26.20
N MET A 495 5.39 30.72 -25.45
CA MET A 495 4.17 31.41 -25.86
C MET A 495 4.42 32.27 -27.11
N ALA A 496 3.54 32.16 -28.09
CA ALA A 496 3.59 32.99 -29.28
C ALA A 496 2.92 34.35 -29.04
N THR A 497 3.44 35.37 -29.68
CA THR A 497 2.82 36.71 -29.82
C THR A 497 2.92 37.15 -31.28
N GLY A 498 2.07 38.09 -31.69
CA GLY A 498 2.00 38.55 -33.06
C GLY A 498 1.29 37.59 -34.01
N TRP A 499 1.57 37.71 -35.31
CA TRP A 499 0.92 36.90 -36.33
C TRP A 499 1.40 35.45 -36.29
N LEU A 500 0.44 34.52 -36.26
CA LEU A 500 0.65 33.07 -36.25
C LEU A 500 -0.03 32.45 -37.49
N ASN A 501 0.75 31.70 -38.27
CA ASN A 501 0.19 30.85 -39.32
C ASN A 501 -0.20 29.50 -38.69
N GLY A 502 -1.50 29.24 -38.59
CA GLY A 502 -2.04 27.98 -38.06
C GLY A 502 -2.22 26.90 -39.13
N GLY A 503 -1.65 27.06 -40.33
CA GLY A 503 -1.77 26.14 -41.45
C GLY A 503 -2.99 26.44 -42.32
N SER A 504 -4.19 26.41 -41.78
CA SER A 504 -5.45 26.69 -42.52
C SER A 504 -5.87 28.15 -42.44
N ALA A 505 -5.40 28.92 -41.46
CA ALA A 505 -5.71 30.33 -41.27
C ALA A 505 -4.58 31.04 -40.52
N TRP A 506 -4.56 32.37 -40.65
CA TRP A 506 -3.71 33.22 -39.84
C TRP A 506 -4.47 33.67 -38.57
N TYR A 507 -3.77 33.78 -37.46
CA TYR A 507 -4.25 34.27 -36.17
C TYR A 507 -3.34 35.39 -35.67
N TYR A 508 -3.84 36.20 -34.76
CA TYR A 508 -3.03 37.19 -34.10
C TYR A 508 -3.09 37.00 -32.58
N LEU A 509 -1.94 36.86 -31.97
CA LEU A 509 -1.77 36.80 -30.51
C LEU A 509 -1.28 38.18 -30.06
N ASP A 510 -2.01 38.80 -29.14
CA ASP A 510 -1.65 40.13 -28.64
C ASP A 510 -0.35 40.11 -27.79
N GLY A 511 0.06 41.26 -27.25
CA GLY A 511 1.26 41.37 -26.42
C GLY A 511 1.20 40.53 -25.13
N SER A 512 0.01 40.12 -24.69
CA SER A 512 -0.19 39.19 -23.58
C SER A 512 -0.19 37.73 -24.02
N GLY A 513 -0.13 37.44 -25.31
CA GLY A 513 -0.25 36.12 -25.91
C GLY A 513 -1.68 35.67 -26.16
N ALA A 514 -2.68 36.44 -25.73
CA ALA A 514 -4.08 36.10 -25.95
C ALA A 514 -4.49 36.25 -27.42
N MET A 515 -5.22 35.28 -27.95
CA MET A 515 -5.73 35.32 -29.31
C MET A 515 -6.74 36.45 -29.47
N ALA A 516 -6.48 37.31 -30.42
CA ALA A 516 -7.36 38.43 -30.76
C ALA A 516 -8.56 37.96 -31.59
N THR A 517 -9.68 38.64 -31.39
CA THR A 517 -10.89 38.54 -32.25
C THR A 517 -11.37 39.93 -32.59
N GLY A 518 -12.16 40.11 -33.63
CA GLY A 518 -12.66 41.38 -34.07
C GLY A 518 -11.62 42.18 -34.89
N TRP A 519 -11.78 43.53 -34.89
CA TRP A 519 -10.91 44.43 -35.65
C TRP A 519 -9.52 44.59 -34.99
N LEU A 520 -8.49 44.42 -35.81
CA LEU A 520 -7.10 44.59 -35.45
C LEU A 520 -6.43 45.59 -36.36
N TYR A 521 -5.77 46.59 -35.77
CA TYR A 521 -4.88 47.49 -36.51
C TYR A 521 -3.43 47.14 -36.26
N ASP A 522 -2.75 46.67 -37.29
CA ASP A 522 -1.34 46.28 -37.19
C ASP A 522 -0.57 46.66 -38.46
N GLY A 523 0.68 47.09 -38.31
CA GLY A 523 1.54 47.43 -39.45
C GLY A 523 0.95 48.47 -40.39
N GLY A 524 0.13 49.43 -39.93
CA GLY A 524 -0.50 50.46 -40.76
C GLY A 524 -1.72 49.99 -41.56
N SER A 525 -2.27 48.80 -41.26
CA SER A 525 -3.42 48.22 -41.95
C SER A 525 -4.43 47.64 -40.94
N TRP A 526 -5.70 47.62 -41.36
CA TRP A 526 -6.78 46.98 -40.63
C TRP A 526 -6.97 45.52 -41.06
N TYR A 527 -7.24 44.67 -40.13
CA TYR A 527 -7.57 43.24 -40.28
C TYR A 527 -8.81 42.92 -39.47
N TYR A 528 -9.49 41.85 -39.79
CA TYR A 528 -10.57 41.33 -38.97
C TYR A 528 -10.32 39.84 -38.64
N LEU A 529 -10.35 39.54 -37.38
CA LEU A 529 -10.24 38.18 -36.83
C LEU A 529 -11.67 37.74 -36.46
N GLY A 530 -12.15 36.68 -37.05
CA GLY A 530 -13.49 36.15 -36.73
C GLY A 530 -13.58 35.62 -35.28
N ASP A 531 -14.77 35.15 -34.89
CA ASP A 531 -15.03 34.63 -33.55
C ASP A 531 -14.10 33.44 -33.16
N THR A 532 -13.62 32.72 -34.16
CA THR A 532 -12.63 31.63 -33.99
C THR A 532 -11.19 32.16 -33.95
N GLY A 533 -10.96 33.45 -34.02
CA GLY A 533 -9.65 34.10 -34.15
C GLY A 533 -9.04 34.02 -35.54
N ALA A 534 -9.66 33.31 -36.48
CA ALA A 534 -9.15 33.17 -37.83
C ALA A 534 -9.25 34.47 -38.62
N MET A 535 -8.13 34.89 -39.25
CA MET A 535 -8.09 36.10 -40.09
C MET A 535 -9.03 35.96 -41.31
N VAL A 536 -9.87 36.93 -41.51
CA VAL A 536 -10.84 36.98 -42.62
C VAL A 536 -10.15 37.45 -43.88
N THR A 537 -10.53 36.81 -45.00
CA THR A 537 -10.14 37.20 -46.37
C THR A 537 -11.36 37.19 -47.32
N GLY A 538 -11.26 37.90 -48.43
CA GLY A 538 -12.38 38.05 -49.38
C GLY A 538 -13.48 38.95 -48.84
N THR A 539 -14.69 38.87 -49.43
CA THR A 539 -15.82 39.67 -48.99
C THR A 539 -16.64 38.95 -47.94
N ARG A 540 -16.86 39.59 -46.80
CA ARG A 540 -17.59 39.06 -45.63
C ARG A 540 -18.45 40.16 -45.00
N GLU A 541 -19.55 39.78 -44.41
CA GLU A 541 -20.32 40.62 -43.53
C GLU A 541 -19.61 40.73 -42.16
N VAL A 542 -19.30 41.93 -41.73
CA VAL A 542 -18.64 42.26 -40.46
C VAL A 542 -19.39 43.46 -39.88
N ASP A 543 -19.89 43.28 -38.63
CA ASP A 543 -20.69 44.29 -37.91
C ASP A 543 -21.86 44.84 -38.72
N GLY A 544 -22.57 43.98 -39.45
CA GLY A 544 -23.73 44.31 -40.29
C GLY A 544 -23.38 45.08 -41.58
N ARG A 545 -22.10 45.08 -42.03
CA ARG A 545 -21.63 45.72 -43.25
C ARG A 545 -20.79 44.77 -44.08
N SER A 546 -21.08 44.72 -45.38
CA SER A 546 -20.26 43.96 -46.34
C SER A 546 -18.88 44.65 -46.46
N SER A 547 -17.84 43.92 -46.07
CA SER A 547 -16.45 44.38 -46.03
C SER A 547 -15.57 43.50 -46.89
N THR A 548 -14.63 44.08 -47.62
CA THR A 548 -13.70 43.38 -48.52
C THR A 548 -12.31 43.37 -47.90
N PHE A 549 -11.70 42.19 -47.83
CA PHE A 549 -10.34 41.95 -47.34
C PHE A 549 -9.50 41.33 -48.47
N ALA A 550 -8.29 41.80 -48.63
CA ALA A 550 -7.33 41.22 -49.57
C ALA A 550 -6.97 39.77 -49.18
N SER A 551 -6.30 39.05 -50.05
CA SER A 551 -5.76 37.71 -49.73
C SER A 551 -4.76 37.72 -48.60
N SER A 552 -4.13 38.85 -48.33
CA SER A 552 -3.26 39.09 -47.18
C SER A 552 -4.03 39.39 -45.89
N GLY A 553 -5.37 39.40 -45.89
CA GLY A 553 -6.22 39.77 -44.77
C GLY A 553 -6.41 41.27 -44.54
N ARG A 554 -5.65 42.12 -45.26
CA ARG A 554 -5.77 43.55 -45.14
C ARG A 554 -7.14 44.04 -45.59
N TRP A 555 -7.80 44.85 -44.74
CA TRP A 555 -9.07 45.45 -45.13
C TRP A 555 -8.88 46.44 -46.30
N VAL A 556 -9.72 46.34 -47.29
CA VAL A 556 -9.68 47.18 -48.51
C VAL A 556 -10.72 48.27 -48.43
N GLY A 557 -11.88 48.01 -47.84
CA GLY A 557 -13.00 48.92 -47.72
C GLY A 557 -14.34 48.16 -47.63
N TYR A 558 -15.42 48.95 -47.53
CA TYR A 558 -16.77 48.36 -47.62
C TYR A 558 -17.06 47.96 -49.06
N ALA A 559 -17.68 46.79 -49.23
CA ALA A 559 -18.16 46.41 -50.54
C ALA A 559 -19.32 47.32 -50.98
N SER A 560 -19.28 47.79 -52.18
CA SER A 560 -20.32 48.64 -52.79
C SER A 560 -21.60 47.84 -53.02
#